data_45957059be4673004689e95b2e426905
#
_entry.id   45957059be4673004689e95b2e426905
#
_cell.length_a   1.000
_cell.length_b   1.000
_cell.length_c   1.000
_cell.angle_alpha   90.00
_cell.angle_beta   90.00
_cell.angle_gamma   90.00
#
_symmetry.space_group_name_H-M   'P 1'
#
loop_
_entity.id
_entity.type
_entity.pdbx_description
1 polymer ?
#
loop_
_entity_poly.entity_id
_entity_poly.type
_entity_poly.pdbx_seq_one_letter_code
_entity_poly.pdbx_strand_id
1 'polypeptide(L)'
;MTRAWSTLFANLNLPFKKNLTFFNHLRLRHNTVIPKLDGIELVDGSLKLDWKNDGKLTDTEGFKPYKLGTAWEKQGFMQRNPHYQYPANAPANLKKPYDGWAWIRVKVTVPADWKKHKIRLIGGPVDDEDITYFNGVKIGETNSRNSKNPYSAIREYAVPSELIRFGGENTITIHVFDRWGDGGATGPLRLVTEDQQDRVEATPYIEKLNFYDVDAFHNW
;
A
#
# COMPACT_ATOMS: atom_id res chain seq x y z
N MET A 1 -19.78 -25.21 -3.53
CA MET A 1 -19.99 -24.00 -4.36
C MET A 1 -18.80 -23.68 -5.28
N THR A 2 -17.56 -23.90 -4.88
CA THR A 2 -16.35 -23.63 -5.67
C THR A 2 -16.28 -24.33 -7.03
N ARG A 3 -16.75 -25.59 -7.13
CA ARG A 3 -16.76 -26.34 -8.41
C ARG A 3 -17.76 -25.81 -9.44
N ALA A 4 -18.87 -25.21 -9.01
CA ALA A 4 -19.89 -24.71 -9.92
C ALA A 4 -19.42 -23.47 -10.71
N TRP A 5 -18.63 -22.61 -10.09
CA TRP A 5 -18.11 -21.40 -10.74
C TRP A 5 -16.96 -21.68 -11.71
N SER A 6 -16.04 -22.59 -11.35
CA SER A 6 -14.98 -22.99 -12.29
C SER A 6 -15.57 -23.64 -13.56
N THR A 7 -16.67 -24.39 -13.43
CA THR A 7 -17.36 -24.99 -14.57
C THR A 7 -18.10 -23.94 -15.41
N LEU A 8 -18.68 -22.92 -14.78
CA LEU A 8 -19.34 -21.81 -15.47
C LEU A 8 -18.37 -21.02 -16.34
N PHE A 9 -17.19 -20.69 -15.82
CA PHE A 9 -16.17 -19.93 -16.56
C PHE A 9 -15.49 -20.74 -17.66
N ALA A 10 -15.31 -22.05 -17.47
CA ALA A 10 -14.81 -22.94 -18.51
C ALA A 10 -15.77 -23.01 -19.72
N ASN A 11 -17.09 -22.96 -19.47
CA ASN A 11 -18.10 -22.97 -20.52
C ASN A 11 -18.25 -21.66 -21.28
N LEU A 12 -17.74 -20.53 -20.73
CA LEU A 12 -17.82 -19.23 -21.39
C LEU A 12 -16.66 -18.96 -22.35
N ASN A 13 -15.72 -19.90 -22.50
CA ASN A 13 -14.55 -19.81 -23.38
C ASN A 13 -13.73 -18.52 -23.21
N LEU A 14 -13.78 -17.92 -22.00
CA LEU A 14 -13.06 -16.70 -21.66
C LEU A 14 -11.62 -17.05 -21.28
N PRO A 15 -10.63 -16.30 -21.75
CA PRO A 15 -9.24 -16.55 -21.39
C PRO A 15 -9.05 -16.45 -19.88
N PHE A 16 -8.72 -17.55 -19.24
CA PHE A 16 -8.62 -17.69 -17.79
C PHE A 16 -7.76 -16.60 -17.12
N LYS A 17 -6.66 -16.19 -17.77
CA LYS A 17 -5.81 -15.08 -17.30
C LYS A 17 -6.55 -13.73 -17.18
N LYS A 18 -7.40 -13.38 -18.14
CA LYS A 18 -8.15 -12.10 -18.10
C LYS A 18 -9.14 -12.07 -16.93
N ASN A 19 -9.75 -13.21 -16.62
CA ASN A 19 -10.71 -13.32 -15.54
C ASN A 19 -10.03 -13.23 -14.15
N LEU A 20 -8.86 -13.84 -13.99
CA LEU A 20 -8.07 -13.74 -12.77
C LEU A 20 -7.64 -12.29 -12.48
N THR A 21 -7.19 -11.56 -13.49
CA THR A 21 -6.81 -10.14 -13.36
C THR A 21 -8.02 -9.30 -12.96
N PHE A 22 -9.20 -9.58 -13.53
CA PHE A 22 -10.43 -8.88 -13.21
C PHE A 22 -10.88 -9.13 -11.76
N PHE A 23 -10.87 -10.38 -11.29
CA PHE A 23 -11.23 -10.71 -9.91
C PHE A 23 -10.21 -10.19 -8.90
N ASN A 24 -8.94 -10.24 -9.20
CA ASN A 24 -7.91 -9.63 -8.35
C ASN A 24 -8.12 -8.13 -8.26
N HIS A 25 -8.44 -7.47 -9.36
CA HIS A 25 -8.70 -6.03 -9.38
C HIS A 25 -9.95 -5.64 -8.57
N LEU A 26 -11.05 -6.39 -8.71
CA LEU A 26 -12.27 -6.19 -7.91
C LEU A 26 -12.01 -6.41 -6.41
N ARG A 27 -11.29 -7.46 -6.06
CA ARG A 27 -10.99 -7.79 -4.68
C ARG A 27 -10.11 -6.74 -4.00
N LEU A 28 -9.11 -6.23 -4.71
CA LEU A 28 -8.25 -5.15 -4.22
C LEU A 28 -9.03 -3.85 -4.02
N ARG A 29 -10.09 -3.61 -4.80
CA ARG A 29 -10.95 -2.44 -4.62
C ARG A 29 -11.84 -2.50 -3.37
N HIS A 30 -12.31 -3.69 -2.99
CA HIS A 30 -13.35 -3.81 -1.97
C HIS A 30 -12.84 -4.27 -0.60
N ASN A 31 -11.77 -5.04 -0.53
CA ASN A 31 -11.34 -5.65 0.73
C ASN A 31 -9.90 -5.33 1.16
N THR A 32 -9.11 -4.65 0.34
CA THR A 32 -7.69 -4.38 0.63
C THR A 32 -6.88 -5.63 1.07
N VAL A 33 -7.44 -6.81 0.88
CA VAL A 33 -6.76 -8.07 1.20
C VAL A 33 -5.91 -8.45 0.00
N ILE A 34 -4.66 -8.04 0.02
CA ILE A 34 -3.67 -8.61 -0.87
C ILE A 34 -3.54 -10.09 -0.51
N PRO A 35 -3.63 -11.00 -1.49
CA PRO A 35 -3.37 -12.41 -1.26
C PRO A 35 -2.07 -12.56 -0.48
N LYS A 36 -2.00 -13.52 0.44
CA LYS A 36 -0.78 -13.79 1.19
C LYS A 36 0.31 -14.20 0.20
N LEU A 37 1.04 -13.20 -0.29
CA LEU A 37 2.19 -13.37 -1.14
C LEU A 37 3.30 -13.96 -0.28
N ASP A 38 3.98 -14.96 -0.77
CA ASP A 38 5.27 -15.32 -0.23
C ASP A 38 6.21 -14.13 -0.47
N GLY A 39 6.76 -13.58 0.59
CA GLY A 39 7.59 -12.39 0.52
C GLY A 39 7.81 -11.80 1.91
N ILE A 40 8.51 -10.70 1.96
CA ILE A 40 8.77 -9.98 3.21
C ILE A 40 7.65 -8.97 3.41
N GLU A 41 6.78 -9.23 4.38
CA GLU A 41 5.75 -8.27 4.79
C GLU A 41 6.37 -7.12 5.57
N LEU A 42 6.03 -5.90 5.18
CA LEU A 42 6.47 -4.68 5.83
C LEU A 42 5.37 -4.26 6.82
N VAL A 43 5.59 -4.54 8.11
CA VAL A 43 4.60 -4.30 9.17
C VAL A 43 5.00 -3.12 10.03
N ASP A 44 6.21 -3.16 10.56
CA ASP A 44 6.69 -2.17 11.52
C ASP A 44 7.54 -1.11 10.83
N GLY A 45 7.24 0.14 11.11
CA GLY A 45 7.95 1.28 10.60
C GLY A 45 7.91 2.45 11.57
N SER A 46 8.20 3.61 11.05
CA SER A 46 8.09 4.88 11.76
C SER A 46 7.51 5.94 10.84
N LEU A 47 6.79 6.91 11.41
CA LEU A 47 6.12 7.98 10.70
C LEU A 47 6.46 9.34 11.31
N LYS A 48 6.70 10.33 10.45
CA LYS A 48 6.87 11.73 10.79
C LYS A 48 5.88 12.57 9.99
N LEU A 49 5.01 13.31 10.66
CA LEU A 49 4.14 14.28 10.00
C LEU A 49 4.94 15.47 9.51
N ASP A 50 4.59 15.99 8.35
CA ASP A 50 5.32 17.06 7.67
C ASP A 50 4.37 18.19 7.21
N TRP A 51 3.85 18.94 8.18
CA TRP A 51 2.86 20.00 7.97
C TRP A 51 3.26 21.04 6.93
N LYS A 52 4.54 21.36 6.85
CA LYS A 52 5.04 22.40 5.98
C LYS A 52 5.55 21.89 4.65
N ASN A 53 5.59 20.57 4.49
CA ASN A 53 6.23 19.92 3.36
C ASN A 53 7.70 20.40 3.17
N ASP A 54 8.38 20.65 4.29
CA ASP A 54 9.78 21.08 4.32
C ASP A 54 10.75 19.99 4.82
N GLY A 55 10.20 18.81 5.17
CA GLY A 55 10.95 17.63 5.55
C GLY A 55 11.78 17.06 4.40
N LYS A 56 12.92 16.48 4.78
CA LYS A 56 13.88 15.91 3.83
C LYS A 56 13.96 14.39 3.98
N LEU A 57 14.24 13.71 2.90
CA LEU A 57 14.50 12.27 2.89
C LEU A 57 15.57 11.84 3.90
N THR A 58 16.54 12.73 4.18
CA THR A 58 17.65 12.50 5.12
C THR A 58 17.32 12.80 6.58
N ASP A 59 16.13 13.34 6.88
CA ASP A 59 15.74 13.63 8.25
C ASP A 59 15.73 12.36 9.11
N THR A 60 16.24 12.45 10.32
CA THR A 60 16.30 11.32 11.27
C THR A 60 15.44 11.53 12.50
N GLU A 61 15.06 12.76 12.80
CA GLU A 61 14.34 13.15 14.00
C GLU A 61 12.83 13.28 13.78
N GLY A 62 12.07 13.16 14.86
CA GLY A 62 10.62 13.35 14.86
C GLY A 62 9.80 12.16 14.37
N PHE A 63 10.43 11.06 14.03
CA PHE A 63 9.75 9.81 13.70
C PHE A 63 9.22 9.12 14.95
N LYS A 64 7.99 8.61 14.87
CA LYS A 64 7.32 7.81 15.91
C LYS A 64 6.97 6.44 15.36
N PRO A 65 6.89 5.40 16.20
CA PRO A 65 6.48 4.06 15.77
C PRO A 65 5.16 4.11 14.98
N TYR A 66 5.11 3.39 13.88
CA TYR A 66 3.97 3.32 12.98
C TYR A 66 3.85 1.91 12.41
N LYS A 67 2.63 1.40 12.29
CA LYS A 67 2.34 0.11 11.65
C LYS A 67 1.71 0.32 10.29
N LEU A 68 2.29 -0.29 9.27
CA LEU A 68 1.71 -0.32 7.92
C LEU A 68 0.45 -1.19 7.90
N GLY A 69 -0.42 -0.96 6.93
CA GLY A 69 -1.69 -1.66 6.83
C GLY A 69 -2.82 -1.04 7.66
N THR A 70 -2.57 0.11 8.29
CA THR A 70 -3.56 0.83 9.10
C THR A 70 -3.36 2.32 8.97
N ALA A 71 -4.45 3.07 8.81
CA ALA A 71 -4.43 4.53 8.73
C ALA A 71 -3.73 5.15 9.94
N TRP A 72 -3.01 6.23 9.73
CA TRP A 72 -2.23 6.89 10.79
C TRP A 72 -3.10 7.55 11.87
N GLU A 73 -4.34 7.96 11.56
CA GLU A 73 -5.30 8.48 12.52
C GLU A 73 -5.61 7.44 13.60
N LYS A 74 -5.80 6.18 13.19
CA LYS A 74 -6.11 5.05 14.09
C LYS A 74 -4.96 4.71 15.02
N GLN A 75 -3.76 5.23 14.71
CA GLN A 75 -2.54 5.05 15.51
C GLN A 75 -2.17 6.32 16.30
N GLY A 76 -3.07 7.30 16.34
CA GLY A 76 -2.91 8.51 17.13
C GLY A 76 -2.11 9.64 16.48
N PHE A 77 -1.81 9.53 15.18
CA PHE A 77 -1.21 10.62 14.41
C PHE A 77 -2.29 11.65 14.07
N MET A 78 -2.63 12.45 15.06
CA MET A 78 -3.63 13.50 14.95
C MET A 78 -3.04 14.81 15.43
N GLN A 79 -3.36 15.91 14.75
CA GLN A 79 -2.90 17.24 15.14
C GLN A 79 -4.05 18.25 15.03
N ARG A 80 -3.87 19.41 15.64
CA ARG A 80 -4.76 20.54 15.40
C ARG A 80 -4.44 21.06 14.00
N ASN A 81 -5.36 20.80 13.05
CA ASN A 81 -5.20 21.22 11.66
C ASN A 81 -5.23 22.76 11.57
N PRO A 82 -4.16 23.43 11.12
CA PRO A 82 -4.12 24.89 11.03
C PRO A 82 -5.04 25.45 9.94
N HIS A 83 -5.45 24.63 9.00
CA HIS A 83 -6.34 25.02 7.89
C HIS A 83 -7.83 24.78 8.20
N TYR A 84 -8.14 24.12 9.31
CA TYR A 84 -9.51 23.86 9.71
C TYR A 84 -10.06 25.03 10.57
N GLN A 85 -11.21 25.55 10.19
CA GLN A 85 -11.91 26.56 10.99
C GLN A 85 -12.60 25.89 12.19
N TYR A 86 -11.95 25.96 13.33
CA TYR A 86 -12.53 25.46 14.57
C TYR A 86 -13.60 26.43 15.09
N PRO A 87 -14.72 25.94 15.67
CA PRO A 87 -15.66 26.79 16.38
C PRO A 87 -14.95 27.64 17.44
N ALA A 88 -15.46 28.85 17.70
CA ALA A 88 -14.83 29.77 18.66
C ALA A 88 -14.70 29.21 20.07
N ASN A 89 -15.59 28.29 20.47
CA ASN A 89 -15.59 27.59 21.73
C ASN A 89 -14.87 26.23 21.70
N ALA A 90 -14.19 25.87 20.61
CA ALA A 90 -13.50 24.60 20.49
C ALA A 90 -12.36 24.53 21.53
N PRO A 91 -12.23 23.42 22.28
CA PRO A 91 -11.12 23.23 23.18
C PRO A 91 -9.77 23.38 22.48
N ALA A 92 -8.78 23.99 23.11
CA ALA A 92 -7.45 24.19 22.52
C ALA A 92 -6.74 22.86 22.17
N ASN A 93 -7.08 21.78 22.87
CA ASN A 93 -6.57 20.43 22.64
C ASN A 93 -7.38 19.61 21.63
N LEU A 94 -8.43 20.19 21.02
CA LEU A 94 -9.20 19.50 19.98
C LEU A 94 -8.31 19.22 18.79
N LYS A 95 -8.11 17.94 18.51
CA LYS A 95 -7.37 17.44 17.35
C LYS A 95 -8.34 16.96 16.28
N LYS A 96 -7.93 17.08 15.04
CA LYS A 96 -8.62 16.52 13.87
C LYS A 96 -7.70 15.50 13.22
N PRO A 97 -8.23 14.61 12.39
CA PRO A 97 -7.40 13.81 11.50
C PRO A 97 -6.35 14.70 10.83
N TYR A 98 -5.19 14.12 10.60
CA TYR A 98 -4.13 14.81 9.95
C TYR A 98 -4.26 14.63 8.44
N ASP A 99 -4.50 15.71 7.73
CA ASP A 99 -4.45 15.77 6.27
C ASP A 99 -3.18 16.53 5.87
N GLY A 100 -2.37 15.99 4.97
CA GLY A 100 -1.13 16.63 4.54
C GLY A 100 0.00 15.64 4.22
N TRP A 101 1.24 16.13 4.25
CA TRP A 101 2.42 15.33 3.95
C TRP A 101 2.95 14.62 5.17
N ALA A 102 3.44 13.39 4.95
CA ALA A 102 4.13 12.62 5.98
C ALA A 102 5.22 11.73 5.38
N TRP A 103 6.23 11.41 6.19
CA TRP A 103 7.29 10.48 5.86
C TRP A 103 7.10 9.18 6.62
N ILE A 104 6.98 8.06 5.91
CA ILE A 104 7.01 6.71 6.48
C ILE A 104 8.37 6.11 6.19
N ARG A 105 8.98 5.45 7.18
CA ARG A 105 10.27 4.78 7.03
C ARG A 105 10.18 3.37 7.59
N VAL A 106 10.64 2.40 6.79
CA VAL A 106 10.67 0.98 7.12
C VAL A 106 12.06 0.45 6.92
N LYS A 107 12.56 -0.31 7.88
CA LYS A 107 13.80 -1.08 7.77
C LYS A 107 13.48 -2.51 7.40
N VAL A 108 14.23 -3.08 6.47
CA VAL A 108 14.03 -4.44 6.00
C VAL A 108 15.37 -5.12 5.68
N THR A 109 15.53 -6.37 6.08
CA THR A 109 16.66 -7.19 5.65
C THR A 109 16.24 -8.00 4.43
N VAL A 110 16.92 -7.78 3.31
CA VAL A 110 16.67 -8.55 2.08
C VAL A 110 17.59 -9.78 2.10
N PRO A 111 17.07 -11.02 1.96
CA PRO A 111 17.86 -12.23 1.99
C PRO A 111 18.98 -12.24 0.94
N ALA A 112 20.13 -12.82 1.28
CA ALA A 112 21.28 -12.85 0.38
C ALA A 112 21.05 -13.69 -0.88
N ASP A 113 20.26 -14.75 -0.78
CA ASP A 113 19.88 -15.63 -1.88
C ASP A 113 18.93 -15.00 -2.89
N TRP A 114 18.27 -13.86 -2.52
CA TRP A 114 17.43 -13.10 -3.45
C TRP A 114 18.23 -12.35 -4.51
N LYS A 115 19.54 -12.27 -4.41
CA LYS A 115 20.42 -11.57 -5.37
C LYS A 115 20.26 -12.03 -6.83
N LYS A 116 19.79 -13.25 -7.04
CA LYS A 116 19.55 -13.83 -8.38
C LYS A 116 18.16 -13.50 -8.95
N HIS A 117 17.30 -12.87 -8.17
CA HIS A 117 15.93 -12.55 -8.56
C HIS A 117 15.76 -11.05 -8.78
N LYS A 118 14.81 -10.69 -9.63
CA LYS A 118 14.27 -9.33 -9.68
C LYS A 118 13.34 -9.15 -8.49
N ILE A 119 13.40 -7.97 -7.87
CA ILE A 119 12.66 -7.65 -6.66
C ILE A 119 11.68 -6.53 -6.94
N ARG A 120 10.49 -6.64 -6.39
CA ARG A 120 9.46 -5.61 -6.44
C ARG A 120 8.95 -5.28 -5.05
N LEU A 121 8.63 -4.03 -4.84
CA LEU A 121 7.76 -3.58 -3.75
C LEU A 121 6.34 -3.57 -4.29
N ILE A 122 5.47 -4.38 -3.71
CA ILE A 122 4.07 -4.44 -4.12
C ILE A 122 3.13 -4.33 -2.94
N GLY A 123 1.93 -3.85 -3.19
CA GLY A 123 0.87 -3.77 -2.20
C GLY A 123 0.16 -2.43 -2.16
N GLY A 124 -0.27 -2.04 -0.99
CA GLY A 124 -1.07 -0.85 -0.76
C GLY A 124 -2.55 -1.15 -0.59
N PRO A 125 -3.43 -0.17 -0.53
CA PRO A 125 -3.15 1.21 -0.95
C PRO A 125 -2.24 2.00 -0.01
N VAL A 126 -1.76 3.13 -0.54
CA VAL A 126 -1.23 4.27 0.22
C VAL A 126 -2.16 5.44 -0.08
N ASP A 127 -2.70 6.05 0.95
CA ASP A 127 -3.77 7.04 0.82
C ASP A 127 -3.23 8.45 1.06
N ASP A 128 -3.32 9.37 0.12
CA ASP A 128 -3.77 9.32 -1.30
C ASP A 128 -2.63 9.02 -2.28
N GLU A 129 -1.57 9.81 -2.24
CA GLU A 129 -0.47 9.85 -3.20
C GLU A 129 0.85 9.52 -2.49
N ASP A 130 1.81 8.97 -3.22
CA ASP A 130 3.13 8.70 -2.66
C ASP A 130 4.28 8.90 -3.64
N ILE A 131 5.47 9.12 -3.05
CA ILE A 131 6.75 8.95 -3.69
C ILE A 131 7.54 7.97 -2.83
N THR A 132 7.96 6.86 -3.42
CA THR A 132 8.64 5.78 -2.70
C THR A 132 10.11 5.70 -3.09
N TYR A 133 10.96 5.55 -2.07
CA TYR A 133 12.42 5.48 -2.18
C TYR A 133 12.94 4.17 -1.57
N PHE A 134 13.98 3.62 -2.17
CA PHE A 134 14.74 2.49 -1.63
C PHE A 134 16.19 2.91 -1.43
N ASN A 135 16.70 2.82 -0.21
CA ASN A 135 18.04 3.30 0.18
C ASN A 135 18.35 4.73 -0.32
N GLY A 136 17.34 5.61 -0.28
CA GLY A 136 17.50 7.02 -0.67
C GLY A 136 17.29 7.32 -2.15
N VAL A 137 17.09 6.31 -3.00
CA VAL A 137 16.86 6.49 -4.43
C VAL A 137 15.37 6.24 -4.74
N LYS A 138 14.74 7.14 -5.48
CA LYS A 138 13.34 7.01 -5.90
C LYS A 138 13.17 5.76 -6.79
N ILE A 139 12.21 4.93 -6.44
CA ILE A 139 11.84 3.71 -7.19
C ILE A 139 10.46 3.82 -7.83
N GLY A 140 9.60 4.71 -7.36
CA GLY A 140 8.27 4.90 -7.94
C GLY A 140 7.49 6.02 -7.29
N GLU A 141 6.34 6.34 -7.91
CA GLU A 141 5.34 7.26 -7.37
C GLU A 141 3.96 6.89 -7.89
N THR A 142 2.94 7.16 -7.09
CA THR A 142 1.53 7.08 -7.50
C THR A 142 0.84 8.37 -7.08
N ASN A 143 0.23 9.04 -8.04
CA ASN A 143 -0.44 10.32 -7.84
C ASN A 143 -1.56 10.52 -8.87
N SER A 144 -2.30 11.62 -8.76
CA SER A 144 -3.43 11.97 -9.63
C SER A 144 -3.07 12.15 -11.12
N ARG A 145 -1.78 12.25 -11.47
CA ARG A 145 -1.32 12.35 -12.87
C ARG A 145 -1.18 10.98 -13.52
N ASN A 146 -0.86 9.94 -12.76
CA ASN A 146 -0.60 8.60 -13.27
C ASN A 146 -1.62 7.54 -12.81
N SER A 147 -2.56 7.90 -11.93
CA SER A 147 -3.65 7.05 -11.48
C SER A 147 -4.96 7.82 -11.39
N LYS A 148 -6.07 7.21 -11.81
CA LYS A 148 -7.41 7.81 -11.66
C LYS A 148 -7.87 7.87 -10.20
N ASN A 149 -7.47 6.87 -9.42
CA ASN A 149 -7.83 6.71 -8.01
C ASN A 149 -6.57 6.37 -7.21
N PRO A 150 -5.66 7.33 -6.98
CA PRO A 150 -4.38 7.04 -6.32
C PRO A 150 -4.57 6.48 -4.91
N TYR A 151 -5.56 6.97 -4.15
CA TYR A 151 -5.87 6.52 -2.79
C TYR A 151 -6.17 5.00 -2.68
N SER A 152 -6.61 4.36 -3.76
CA SER A 152 -6.93 2.92 -3.78
C SER A 152 -6.05 2.11 -4.73
N ALA A 153 -5.11 2.76 -5.41
CA ALA A 153 -4.24 2.10 -6.38
C ALA A 153 -3.25 1.15 -5.69
N ILE A 154 -2.99 0.04 -6.35
CA ILE A 154 -1.91 -0.86 -5.96
C ILE A 154 -0.57 -0.23 -6.34
N ARG A 155 0.37 -0.27 -5.42
CA ARG A 155 1.76 0.09 -5.67
C ARG A 155 2.50 -1.14 -6.18
N GLU A 156 3.21 -0.95 -7.27
CA GLU A 156 4.05 -1.97 -7.87
C GLU A 156 5.32 -1.30 -8.41
N TYR A 157 6.37 -1.31 -7.59
CA TYR A 157 7.61 -0.63 -7.91
C TYR A 157 8.75 -1.64 -8.04
N ALA A 158 9.43 -1.65 -9.18
CA ALA A 158 10.65 -2.44 -9.34
C ALA A 158 11.76 -1.86 -8.47
N VAL A 159 12.48 -2.72 -7.75
CA VAL A 159 13.64 -2.33 -6.94
C VAL A 159 14.90 -2.71 -7.71
N PRO A 160 15.67 -1.75 -8.24
CA PRO A 160 16.94 -2.02 -8.92
C PRO A 160 17.92 -2.77 -8.01
N SER A 161 18.51 -3.85 -8.52
CA SER A 161 19.37 -4.74 -7.72
C SER A 161 20.61 -4.04 -7.17
N GLU A 162 21.11 -3.03 -7.87
CA GLU A 162 22.24 -2.21 -7.46
C GLU A 162 21.96 -1.34 -6.22
N LEU A 163 20.70 -1.10 -5.90
CA LEU A 163 20.29 -0.39 -4.70
C LEU A 163 20.21 -1.29 -3.47
N ILE A 164 20.17 -2.62 -3.67
CA ILE A 164 19.86 -3.57 -2.60
C ILE A 164 21.13 -4.07 -1.90
N ARG A 165 21.13 -3.95 -0.59
CA ARG A 165 22.12 -4.59 0.28
C ARG A 165 21.61 -6.00 0.62
N PHE A 166 21.96 -6.98 -0.23
CA PHE A 166 21.58 -8.37 0.00
C PHE A 166 22.28 -8.95 1.23
N GLY A 167 21.52 -9.61 2.11
CA GLY A 167 21.99 -10.08 3.42
C GLY A 167 22.11 -8.99 4.48
N GLY A 168 21.76 -7.73 4.16
CA GLY A 168 21.88 -6.59 5.04
C GLY A 168 20.60 -5.76 5.18
N GLU A 169 20.64 -4.79 6.10
CA GLU A 169 19.53 -3.85 6.33
C GLU A 169 19.44 -2.85 5.18
N ASN A 170 18.21 -2.68 4.69
CA ASN A 170 17.83 -1.66 3.72
C ASN A 170 16.75 -0.77 4.32
N THR A 171 16.59 0.42 3.75
CA THR A 171 15.56 1.38 4.17
C THR A 171 14.62 1.68 3.01
N ILE A 172 13.33 1.49 3.23
CA ILE A 172 12.26 1.99 2.36
C ILE A 172 11.71 3.25 3.00
N THR A 173 11.62 4.32 2.23
CA THR A 173 11.03 5.58 2.68
C THR A 173 9.91 5.96 1.75
N ILE A 174 8.73 6.26 2.30
CA ILE A 174 7.55 6.64 1.53
C ILE A 174 7.16 8.05 1.96
N HIS A 175 7.15 9.00 1.03
CA HIS A 175 6.63 10.34 1.24
C HIS A 175 5.18 10.34 0.78
N VAL A 176 4.26 10.41 1.72
CA VAL A 176 2.82 10.28 1.51
C VAL A 176 2.18 11.66 1.55
N PHE A 177 1.25 11.89 0.66
CA PHE A 177 0.31 13.01 0.72
C PHE A 177 -1.10 12.47 0.88
N ASP A 178 -1.76 12.88 1.94
CA ASP A 178 -3.17 12.65 2.21
C ASP A 178 -3.94 13.96 2.07
N ARG A 179 -4.99 13.93 1.28
CA ARG A 179 -5.81 15.11 1.01
C ARG A 179 -6.89 15.30 2.07
N TRP A 180 -7.48 14.20 2.51
CA TRP A 180 -8.50 14.18 3.54
C TRP A 180 -8.90 12.73 3.88
N GLY A 181 -9.26 12.49 5.12
CA GLY A 181 -9.80 11.21 5.57
C GLY A 181 -8.81 10.33 6.30
N ASP A 182 -8.74 9.08 5.90
CA ASP A 182 -7.80 8.09 6.41
C ASP A 182 -6.49 8.17 5.61
N GLY A 183 -5.37 8.56 6.21
CA GLY A 183 -4.10 8.70 5.51
C GLY A 183 -3.06 7.62 5.83
N GLY A 184 -2.00 7.55 5.02
CA GLY A 184 -0.85 6.68 5.22
C GLY A 184 -0.82 5.40 4.38
N ALA A 185 0.05 4.47 4.73
CA ALA A 185 0.09 3.14 4.11
C ALA A 185 -1.04 2.28 4.71
N THR A 186 -2.24 2.40 4.17
CA THR A 186 -3.48 1.81 4.68
C THR A 186 -3.65 0.35 4.29
N GLY A 187 -2.94 -0.11 3.26
CA GLY A 187 -2.87 -1.51 2.85
C GLY A 187 -1.51 -2.15 3.13
N PRO A 188 -1.44 -3.49 3.13
CA PRO A 188 -0.20 -4.20 3.35
C PRO A 188 0.79 -3.98 2.19
N LEU A 189 2.06 -3.77 2.53
CA LEU A 189 3.18 -3.66 1.58
C LEU A 189 4.13 -4.83 1.77
N ARG A 190 4.72 -5.31 0.68
CA ARG A 190 5.64 -6.45 0.67
C ARG A 190 6.77 -6.24 -0.33
N LEU A 191 7.95 -6.74 0.02
CA LEU A 191 8.97 -7.05 -0.97
C LEU A 191 8.79 -8.50 -1.43
N VAL A 192 8.79 -8.70 -2.74
CA VAL A 192 8.62 -10.02 -3.37
C VAL A 192 9.66 -10.21 -4.46
N THR A 193 10.00 -11.47 -4.75
CA THR A 193 10.71 -11.82 -5.98
C THR A 193 9.71 -11.94 -7.14
N GLU A 194 10.13 -11.69 -8.38
CA GLU A 194 9.24 -11.70 -9.55
C GLU A 194 8.56 -13.07 -9.75
N ASP A 195 9.27 -14.17 -9.46
CA ASP A 195 8.72 -15.52 -9.52
C ASP A 195 7.64 -15.79 -8.44
N GLN A 196 7.67 -15.11 -7.31
CA GLN A 196 6.61 -15.16 -6.30
C GLN A 196 5.37 -14.40 -6.76
N GLN A 197 5.54 -13.26 -7.41
CA GLN A 197 4.45 -12.50 -8.00
C GLN A 197 3.72 -13.32 -9.08
N ASP A 198 4.46 -13.93 -9.99
CA ASP A 198 3.89 -14.77 -11.05
C ASP A 198 3.08 -15.95 -10.49
N ARG A 199 3.54 -16.56 -9.41
CA ARG A 199 2.79 -17.64 -8.73
C ARG A 199 1.47 -17.16 -8.15
N VAL A 200 1.42 -15.96 -7.62
CA VAL A 200 0.20 -15.38 -7.07
C VAL A 200 -0.81 -15.05 -8.17
N GLU A 201 -0.34 -14.48 -9.26
CA GLU A 201 -1.19 -14.21 -10.44
C GLU A 201 -1.73 -15.50 -11.07
N ALA A 202 -0.98 -16.59 -10.98
CA ALA A 202 -1.38 -17.91 -11.49
C ALA A 202 -2.30 -18.70 -10.56
N THR A 203 -2.41 -18.33 -9.28
CA THR A 203 -3.24 -19.05 -8.30
C THR A 203 -4.67 -18.55 -8.34
N PRO A 204 -5.67 -19.39 -8.67
CA PRO A 204 -7.06 -18.98 -8.66
C PRO A 204 -7.52 -18.68 -7.23
N TYR A 205 -7.77 -17.42 -6.97
CA TYR A 205 -8.17 -16.95 -5.65
C TYR A 205 -9.70 -16.98 -5.51
N ILE A 206 -10.27 -18.15 -5.24
CA ILE A 206 -11.71 -18.33 -5.07
C ILE A 206 -12.09 -18.57 -3.59
N GLU A 207 -11.14 -18.60 -2.67
CA GLU A 207 -11.41 -19.18 -1.35
C GLU A 207 -12.25 -18.33 -0.38
N LYS A 208 -12.55 -17.07 -0.63
CA LYS A 208 -13.42 -16.28 0.27
C LYS A 208 -14.13 -15.14 -0.44
N LEU A 209 -14.98 -15.42 -1.41
CA LEU A 209 -16.06 -14.48 -1.71
C LEU A 209 -17.12 -14.64 -0.60
N ASN A 210 -17.24 -13.67 0.30
CA ASN A 210 -18.38 -13.57 1.18
C ASN A 210 -19.63 -13.26 0.34
N PHE A 211 -20.78 -13.76 0.77
CA PHE A 211 -22.06 -13.57 0.08
C PHE A 211 -22.40 -12.09 -0.18
N TYR A 212 -21.86 -11.19 0.64
CA TYR A 212 -21.98 -9.74 0.50
C TYR A 212 -21.16 -9.13 -0.66
N ASP A 213 -20.17 -9.84 -1.18
CA ASP A 213 -19.40 -9.39 -2.34
C ASP A 213 -20.18 -9.58 -3.66
N VAL A 214 -21.28 -10.33 -3.62
CA VAL A 214 -22.14 -10.59 -4.79
C VAL A 214 -23.04 -9.38 -5.08
N ASP A 215 -23.41 -8.61 -4.06
CA ASP A 215 -24.24 -7.41 -4.22
C ASP A 215 -23.51 -6.28 -4.97
N ALA A 216 -22.18 -6.30 -5.00
CA ALA A 216 -21.39 -5.39 -5.83
C ALA A 216 -21.61 -5.62 -7.34
N PHE A 217 -22.15 -6.76 -7.76
CA PHE A 217 -22.45 -7.06 -9.17
C PHE A 217 -23.80 -6.53 -9.64
N HIS A 218 -24.67 -6.10 -8.75
CA HIS A 218 -26.00 -5.62 -9.09
C HIS A 218 -26.08 -4.11 -9.37
N ASN A 219 -24.99 -3.37 -9.23
CA ASN A 219 -24.92 -1.93 -9.48
C ASN A 219 -24.12 -1.57 -10.74
N TRP A 220 -24.21 -2.40 -11.80
CA TRP A 220 -23.70 -2.11 -13.14
C TRP A 220 -24.82 -1.94 -14.13
#